data_7d92d20a5d0eda97e4b23c719b7f5e02
#
_entry.id   7d92d20a5d0eda97e4b23c719b7f5e02
#
_cell.length_a   1.000
_cell.length_b   1.000
_cell.length_c   1.000
_cell.angle_alpha   90.00
_cell.angle_beta   90.00
_cell.angle_gamma   90.00
#
_symmetry.space_group_name_H-M   'P 1'
#
loop_
_entity.id
_entity.type
_entity.pdbx_description
1 polymer ?
#
loop_
_entity_poly.entity_id
_entity_poly.type
_entity_poly.pdbx_seq_one_letter_code
_entity_poly.pdbx_strand_id
1 'polypeptide(L)'
;NDLLYCVQVLLKRVPGALALAVTVMGTILAAMTGIIGASVTMMTALALPTMMRQGYSHAMSCGVIAASGTLGILIPPSIMLIIMADLMAISVGNVFMAAVTPGLTLAAFYLIYVATISAAKPSLAPPLPEHLLNVPKGEMGPLIAKSFLPPVFLITLIKGSILLGWATPSEAGAVGAFGATLLAIFNGRLKDGTLVEVCNTSAKTVSMIFFIVISATCFAYVYRSLGGDDVVEHLIVEKAGLDAWGMLILIMAIVFFLGFFLDWLEITLIVL
;
A
#
# COMPACT_ATOMS: atom_id res chain seq x y z
N ASN A 1 -5.87 -0.18 -16.69
CA ASN A 1 -5.03 -0.61 -17.82
C ASN A 1 -4.23 0.55 -18.41
N ASP A 2 -4.84 1.71 -18.61
CA ASP A 2 -4.20 2.87 -19.26
C ASP A 2 -2.98 3.37 -18.48
N LEU A 3 -3.03 3.38 -17.14
CA LEU A 3 -1.92 3.77 -16.28
C LEU A 3 -0.73 2.81 -16.45
N LEU A 4 -0.99 1.49 -16.41
CA LEU A 4 0.06 0.47 -16.59
C LEU A 4 0.73 0.61 -17.96
N TYR A 5 -0.08 0.74 -19.01
CA TYR A 5 0.40 0.94 -20.38
C TYR A 5 1.23 2.22 -20.52
N CYS A 6 0.75 3.32 -19.94
CA CYS A 6 1.45 4.61 -19.97
C CYS A 6 2.84 4.53 -19.31
N VAL A 7 2.92 3.96 -18.08
CA VAL A 7 4.22 3.82 -17.38
C VAL A 7 5.13 2.86 -18.12
N GLN A 8 4.60 1.76 -18.67
CA GLN A 8 5.37 0.82 -19.46
C GLN A 8 6.00 1.47 -20.69
N VAL A 9 5.25 2.32 -21.40
CA VAL A 9 5.75 3.04 -22.57
C VAL A 9 6.79 4.11 -22.20
N LEU A 10 6.61 4.78 -21.05
CA LEU A 10 7.60 5.73 -20.53
C LEU A 10 8.95 5.06 -20.21
N LEU A 11 8.89 3.83 -19.69
CA LEU A 11 10.06 3.03 -19.30
C LEU A 11 10.56 2.10 -20.40
N LYS A 12 10.09 2.24 -21.63
CA LYS A 12 10.34 1.33 -22.76
C LYS A 12 11.82 0.99 -23.04
N ARG A 13 12.75 1.85 -22.66
CA ARG A 13 14.20 1.65 -22.85
C ARG A 13 14.87 0.91 -21.70
N VAL A 14 14.15 0.70 -20.58
CA VAL A 14 14.72 0.08 -19.38
C VAL A 14 14.37 -1.42 -19.38
N PRO A 15 15.36 -2.30 -19.11
CA PRO A 15 15.08 -3.73 -18.92
C PRO A 15 14.03 -3.95 -17.83
N GLY A 16 13.07 -4.83 -18.09
CA GLY A 16 11.98 -5.06 -17.13
C GLY A 16 10.94 -3.94 -17.05
N ALA A 17 10.77 -3.17 -18.14
CA ALA A 17 9.86 -2.03 -18.20
C ALA A 17 8.45 -2.30 -17.64
N LEU A 18 7.89 -3.49 -17.90
CA LEU A 18 6.57 -3.86 -17.37
C LEU A 18 6.62 -4.10 -15.85
N ALA A 19 7.65 -4.78 -15.33
CA ALA A 19 7.80 -5.00 -13.90
C ALA A 19 8.01 -3.67 -13.13
N LEU A 20 8.82 -2.76 -13.67
CA LEU A 20 8.96 -1.41 -13.16
C LEU A 20 7.65 -0.62 -13.21
N ALA A 21 6.90 -0.74 -14.32
CA ALA A 21 5.60 -0.11 -14.45
C ALA A 21 4.59 -0.65 -13.41
N VAL A 22 4.62 -1.95 -13.13
CA VAL A 22 3.81 -2.59 -12.08
C VAL A 22 4.21 -2.04 -10.70
N THR A 23 5.50 -1.90 -10.42
CA THR A 23 5.98 -1.32 -9.14
C THR A 23 5.52 0.13 -8.98
N VAL A 24 5.68 0.97 -10.00
CA VAL A 24 5.22 2.38 -9.97
C VAL A 24 3.70 2.46 -9.83
N MET A 25 2.97 1.68 -10.64
CA MET A 25 1.50 1.63 -10.54
C MET A 25 1.05 1.14 -9.18
N GLY A 26 1.70 0.10 -8.64
CA GLY A 26 1.44 -0.42 -7.30
C GLY A 26 1.66 0.64 -6.23
N THR A 27 2.74 1.41 -6.31
CA THR A 27 3.02 2.53 -5.40
C THR A 27 1.91 3.59 -5.45
N ILE A 28 1.44 3.96 -6.64
CA ILE A 28 0.36 4.95 -6.81
C ILE A 28 -0.97 4.40 -6.25
N LEU A 29 -1.32 3.16 -6.60
CA LEU A 29 -2.54 2.52 -6.11
C LEU A 29 -2.49 2.29 -4.59
N ALA A 30 -1.33 1.90 -4.07
CA ALA A 30 -1.06 1.77 -2.65
C ALA A 30 -1.38 3.07 -1.90
N ALA A 31 -0.90 4.21 -2.42
CA ALA A 31 -1.18 5.54 -1.87
C ALA A 31 -2.67 5.95 -1.93
N MET A 32 -3.49 5.24 -2.71
CA MET A 32 -4.93 5.49 -2.81
C MET A 32 -5.76 4.57 -1.93
N THR A 33 -5.35 3.30 -1.77
CA THR A 33 -6.17 2.26 -1.14
C THR A 33 -5.95 2.13 0.35
N GLY A 34 -4.70 2.31 0.81
CA GLY A 34 -4.34 2.15 2.22
C GLY A 34 -4.52 0.72 2.78
N ILE A 35 -4.82 -0.27 1.93
CA ILE A 35 -5.10 -1.67 2.30
C ILE A 35 -4.32 -2.61 1.38
N ILE A 36 -3.53 -3.54 1.94
CA ILE A 36 -2.71 -4.50 1.18
C ILE A 36 -3.57 -5.40 0.28
N GLY A 37 -4.56 -6.07 0.88
CA GLY A 37 -5.38 -7.06 0.17
C GLY A 37 -6.06 -6.48 -1.07
N ALA A 38 -6.62 -5.27 -0.98
CA ALA A 38 -7.25 -4.58 -2.09
C ALA A 38 -6.22 -4.22 -3.18
N SER A 39 -5.05 -3.72 -2.79
CA SER A 39 -3.98 -3.36 -3.73
C SER A 39 -3.45 -4.58 -4.47
N VAL A 40 -3.11 -5.65 -3.75
CA VAL A 40 -2.56 -6.89 -4.33
C VAL A 40 -3.57 -7.56 -5.25
N THR A 41 -4.84 -7.69 -4.85
CA THR A 41 -5.88 -8.33 -5.68
C THR A 41 -6.15 -7.52 -6.95
N MET A 42 -6.23 -6.19 -6.85
CA MET A 42 -6.40 -5.32 -8.01
C MET A 42 -5.20 -5.41 -8.95
N MET A 43 -3.97 -5.36 -8.41
CA MET A 43 -2.75 -5.50 -9.20
C MET A 43 -2.65 -6.88 -9.86
N THR A 44 -3.04 -7.94 -9.16
CA THR A 44 -3.07 -9.29 -9.72
C THR A 44 -4.02 -9.37 -10.90
N ALA A 45 -5.22 -8.84 -10.78
CA ALA A 45 -6.21 -8.86 -11.86
C ALA A 45 -5.77 -8.04 -13.09
N LEU A 46 -5.05 -6.93 -12.89
CA LEU A 46 -4.65 -6.02 -13.98
C LEU A 46 -3.29 -6.37 -14.59
N ALA A 47 -2.30 -6.66 -13.76
CA ALA A 47 -0.91 -6.77 -14.20
C ALA A 47 -0.48 -8.21 -14.49
N LEU A 48 -0.92 -9.20 -13.68
CA LEU A 48 -0.47 -10.57 -13.83
C LEU A 48 -0.77 -11.16 -15.21
N PRO A 49 -1.98 -11.03 -15.80
CA PRO A 49 -2.23 -11.55 -17.14
C PRO A 49 -1.34 -10.90 -18.20
N THR A 50 -1.04 -9.62 -18.06
CA THR A 50 -0.18 -8.87 -18.97
C THR A 50 1.28 -9.32 -18.87
N MET A 51 1.78 -9.51 -17.64
CA MET A 51 3.13 -10.00 -17.38
C MET A 51 3.32 -11.42 -17.94
N MET A 52 2.34 -12.31 -17.72
CA MET A 52 2.38 -13.67 -18.26
C MET A 52 2.39 -13.70 -19.79
N ARG A 53 1.55 -12.87 -20.43
CA ARG A 53 1.52 -12.76 -21.91
C ARG A 53 2.83 -12.22 -22.50
N GLN A 54 3.55 -11.38 -21.76
CA GLN A 54 4.85 -10.85 -22.18
C GLN A 54 6.02 -11.76 -21.80
N GLY A 55 5.76 -12.96 -21.27
CA GLY A 55 6.78 -13.96 -21.00
C GLY A 55 7.60 -13.73 -19.73
N TYR A 56 7.11 -12.91 -18.80
CA TYR A 56 7.74 -12.76 -17.49
C TYR A 56 7.66 -14.05 -16.67
N SER A 57 8.67 -14.35 -15.87
CA SER A 57 8.62 -15.52 -15.00
C SER A 57 7.54 -15.37 -13.93
N HIS A 58 6.91 -16.48 -13.53
CA HIS A 58 5.89 -16.49 -12.47
C HIS A 58 6.40 -15.88 -11.18
N ALA A 59 7.63 -16.26 -10.75
CA ALA A 59 8.23 -15.76 -9.54
C ALA A 59 8.42 -14.24 -9.55
N MET A 60 8.90 -13.68 -10.68
CA MET A 60 9.07 -12.24 -10.83
C MET A 60 7.73 -11.51 -10.82
N SER A 61 6.74 -12.03 -11.54
CA SER A 61 5.41 -11.42 -11.64
C SER A 61 4.69 -11.39 -10.30
N CYS A 62 4.62 -12.52 -9.61
CA CYS A 62 3.97 -12.61 -8.29
C CYS A 62 4.74 -11.80 -7.23
N GLY A 63 6.08 -11.87 -7.25
CA GLY A 63 6.92 -11.14 -6.30
C GLY A 63 6.78 -9.62 -6.43
N VAL A 64 6.80 -9.09 -7.65
CA VAL A 64 6.63 -7.65 -7.89
C VAL A 64 5.23 -7.17 -7.50
N ILE A 65 4.18 -7.93 -7.82
CA ILE A 65 2.81 -7.59 -7.48
C ILE A 65 2.63 -7.59 -5.95
N ALA A 66 3.08 -8.65 -5.27
CA ALA A 66 3.00 -8.75 -3.82
C ALA A 66 3.78 -7.61 -3.14
N ALA A 67 5.04 -7.41 -3.51
CA ALA A 67 5.88 -6.36 -2.93
C ALA A 67 5.32 -4.95 -3.16
N SER A 68 4.87 -4.63 -4.39
CA SER A 68 4.30 -3.30 -4.66
C SER A 68 2.97 -3.06 -3.93
N GLY A 69 2.17 -4.10 -3.73
CA GLY A 69 0.91 -4.01 -2.98
C GLY A 69 1.10 -3.72 -1.49
N THR A 70 2.21 -4.19 -0.88
CA THR A 70 2.49 -3.92 0.54
C THR A 70 2.79 -2.46 0.84
N LEU A 71 3.19 -1.67 -0.16
CA LEU A 71 3.38 -0.22 0.00
C LEU A 71 2.11 0.53 0.42
N GLY A 72 0.94 -0.10 0.26
CA GLY A 72 -0.35 0.49 0.63
C GLY A 72 -0.52 0.82 2.11
N ILE A 73 0.18 0.12 2.99
CA ILE A 73 0.13 0.42 4.42
C ILE A 73 1.20 1.43 4.86
N LEU A 74 2.26 1.61 4.06
CA LEU A 74 3.37 2.51 4.41
C LEU A 74 3.21 3.91 3.84
N ILE A 75 2.59 4.03 2.64
CA ILE A 75 2.44 5.33 1.99
C ILE A 75 1.12 5.96 2.41
N PRO A 76 1.15 7.11 3.12
CA PRO A 76 -0.07 7.81 3.54
C PRO A 76 -0.97 8.20 2.34
N PRO A 77 -2.31 8.26 2.53
CA PRO A 77 -3.07 7.90 3.71
C PRO A 77 -3.22 6.38 3.87
N SER A 78 -3.03 5.89 5.07
CA SER A 78 -3.10 4.46 5.39
C SER A 78 -3.90 4.23 6.66
N ILE A 79 -4.75 3.22 6.66
CA ILE A 79 -5.56 2.84 7.83
C ILE A 79 -4.65 2.39 8.98
N MET A 80 -3.56 1.69 8.68
CA MET A 80 -2.57 1.27 9.67
C MET A 80 -2.02 2.46 10.44
N LEU A 81 -1.58 3.50 9.74
CA LEU A 81 -1.00 4.67 10.37
C LEU A 81 -2.01 5.46 11.22
N ILE A 82 -3.29 5.44 10.84
CA ILE A 82 -4.37 6.06 11.65
C ILE A 82 -4.56 5.28 12.95
N ILE A 83 -4.69 3.95 12.88
CA ILE A 83 -4.86 3.10 14.07
C ILE A 83 -3.63 3.20 14.98
N MET A 84 -2.43 3.17 14.41
CA MET A 84 -1.18 3.32 15.16
C MET A 84 -1.10 4.68 15.87
N ALA A 85 -1.50 5.76 15.20
CA ALA A 85 -1.54 7.09 15.80
C ALA A 85 -2.54 7.19 16.97
N ASP A 86 -3.69 6.54 16.82
CA ASP A 86 -4.73 6.48 17.84
C ASP A 86 -4.25 5.70 19.07
N LEU A 87 -3.70 4.50 18.88
CA LEU A 87 -3.14 3.67 19.96
C LEU A 87 -2.03 4.36 20.72
N MET A 88 -1.15 5.06 20.02
CA MET A 88 -0.03 5.81 20.63
C MET A 88 -0.43 7.20 21.14
N ALA A 89 -1.68 7.62 20.98
CA ALA A 89 -2.20 8.94 21.33
C ALA A 89 -1.38 10.10 20.72
N ILE A 90 -0.91 9.95 19.46
CA ILE A 90 -0.14 10.95 18.74
C ILE A 90 -0.89 11.48 17.52
N SER A 91 -0.48 12.64 17.02
CA SER A 91 -1.11 13.26 15.85
C SER A 91 -0.98 12.40 14.59
N VAL A 92 -2.11 12.08 13.96
CA VAL A 92 -2.14 11.35 12.67
C VAL A 92 -1.33 12.07 11.58
N GLY A 93 -1.40 13.40 11.54
CA GLY A 93 -0.61 14.21 10.60
C GLY A 93 0.89 14.01 10.77
N ASN A 94 1.38 13.98 12.02
CA ASN A 94 2.79 13.73 12.32
C ASN A 94 3.23 12.33 11.91
N VAL A 95 2.39 11.32 12.17
CA VAL A 95 2.67 9.92 11.74
C VAL A 95 2.69 9.82 10.22
N PHE A 96 1.77 10.48 9.52
CA PHE A 96 1.78 10.53 8.07
C PHE A 96 3.05 11.17 7.51
N MET A 97 3.48 12.30 8.06
CA MET A 97 4.73 12.95 7.65
C MET A 97 5.94 12.06 7.89
N ALA A 98 6.01 11.40 9.03
CA ALA A 98 7.09 10.48 9.37
C ALA A 98 7.13 9.26 8.43
N ALA A 99 5.97 8.74 8.02
CA ALA A 99 5.86 7.55 7.16
C ALA A 99 6.20 7.80 5.69
N VAL A 100 6.14 9.04 5.20
CA VAL A 100 6.46 9.37 3.80
C VAL A 100 7.87 8.93 3.42
N THR A 101 8.85 9.27 4.25
CA THR A 101 10.28 8.98 3.96
C THR A 101 10.55 7.48 3.87
N PRO A 102 10.22 6.64 4.88
CA PRO A 102 10.46 5.20 4.79
C PRO A 102 9.63 4.53 3.68
N GLY A 103 8.39 4.98 3.45
CA GLY A 103 7.55 4.45 2.38
C GLY A 103 8.14 4.69 0.99
N LEU A 104 8.59 5.92 0.71
CA LEU A 104 9.25 6.24 -0.57
C LEU A 104 10.63 5.57 -0.70
N THR A 105 11.38 5.44 0.39
CA THR A 105 12.66 4.73 0.40
C THR A 105 12.48 3.26 0.03
N LEU A 106 11.47 2.59 0.61
CA LEU A 106 11.16 1.21 0.28
C LEU A 106 10.70 1.06 -1.19
N ALA A 107 9.86 1.97 -1.67
CA ALA A 107 9.45 2.00 -3.08
C ALA A 107 10.67 2.15 -4.01
N ALA A 108 11.62 3.02 -3.66
CA ALA A 108 12.87 3.19 -4.40
C ALA A 108 13.71 1.91 -4.39
N PHE A 109 13.83 1.22 -3.25
CA PHE A 109 14.53 -0.06 -3.17
C PHE A 109 13.87 -1.14 -4.04
N TYR A 110 12.55 -1.21 -4.09
CA TYR A 110 11.85 -2.13 -5.00
C TYR A 110 12.14 -1.80 -6.46
N LEU A 111 12.12 -0.51 -6.85
CA LEU A 111 12.47 -0.09 -8.21
C LEU A 111 13.91 -0.44 -8.57
N ILE A 112 14.85 -0.17 -7.67
CA ILE A 112 16.28 -0.50 -7.86
C ILE A 112 16.46 -2.02 -7.98
N TYR A 113 15.84 -2.80 -7.09
CA TYR A 113 15.92 -4.26 -7.13
C TYR A 113 15.35 -4.82 -8.44
N VAL A 114 14.16 -4.38 -8.84
CA VAL A 114 13.53 -4.80 -10.09
C VAL A 114 14.38 -4.43 -11.30
N ALA A 115 14.92 -3.22 -11.33
CA ALA A 115 15.80 -2.78 -12.41
C ALA A 115 17.09 -3.61 -12.49
N THR A 116 17.74 -3.85 -11.35
CA THR A 116 19.00 -4.61 -11.28
C THR A 116 18.81 -6.07 -11.66
N ILE A 117 17.76 -6.74 -11.13
CA ILE A 117 17.51 -8.14 -11.47
C ILE A 117 17.09 -8.33 -12.92
N SER A 118 16.32 -7.38 -13.48
CA SER A 118 15.91 -7.40 -14.88
C SER A 118 17.09 -7.18 -15.83
N ALA A 119 18.04 -6.35 -15.44
CA ALA A 119 19.27 -6.15 -16.19
C ALA A 119 20.23 -7.36 -16.09
N ALA A 120 20.36 -7.96 -14.88
CA ALA A 120 21.23 -9.09 -14.65
C ALA A 120 20.72 -10.41 -15.26
N LYS A 121 19.38 -10.58 -15.29
CA LYS A 121 18.72 -11.80 -15.79
C LYS A 121 17.56 -11.44 -16.72
N PRO A 122 17.82 -11.08 -17.99
CA PRO A 122 16.78 -10.71 -18.95
C PRO A 122 15.76 -11.81 -19.25
N SER A 123 16.12 -13.06 -18.96
CA SER A 123 15.20 -14.20 -19.09
C SER A 123 14.02 -14.16 -18.09
N LEU A 124 14.15 -13.46 -16.97
CA LEU A 124 13.08 -13.31 -15.98
C LEU A 124 12.11 -12.17 -16.34
N ALA A 125 12.61 -11.18 -17.08
CA ALA A 125 11.89 -9.94 -17.42
C ALA A 125 12.21 -9.56 -18.87
N PRO A 126 11.55 -10.19 -19.87
CA PRO A 126 11.82 -9.94 -21.28
C PRO A 126 11.66 -8.46 -21.66
N PRO A 127 12.36 -8.00 -22.72
CA PRO A 127 12.18 -6.66 -23.22
C PRO A 127 10.77 -6.44 -23.77
N LEU A 128 10.41 -5.18 -23.89
CA LEU A 128 9.09 -4.80 -24.39
C LEU A 128 8.89 -5.25 -25.84
N PRO A 129 7.73 -5.82 -26.19
CA PRO A 129 7.40 -6.17 -27.56
C PRO A 129 7.46 -4.97 -28.51
N GLU A 130 7.97 -5.16 -29.72
CA GLU A 130 8.22 -4.07 -30.69
C GLU A 130 6.98 -3.24 -31.03
N HIS A 131 5.78 -3.88 -31.05
CA HIS A 131 4.52 -3.17 -31.32
C HIS A 131 4.16 -2.12 -30.27
N LEU A 132 4.69 -2.23 -29.04
CA LEU A 132 4.51 -1.24 -27.95
C LEU A 132 5.58 -0.16 -27.95
N LEU A 133 6.66 -0.32 -28.75
CA LEU A 133 7.72 0.69 -28.85
C LEU A 133 7.33 1.90 -29.70
N ASN A 134 6.43 1.71 -30.65
CA ASN A 134 6.05 2.72 -31.65
C ASN A 134 4.74 3.42 -31.31
N VAL A 135 4.73 4.16 -30.21
CA VAL A 135 3.59 5.04 -29.88
C VAL A 135 3.78 6.39 -30.57
N PRO A 136 2.80 6.90 -31.32
CA PRO A 136 2.87 8.22 -31.93
C PRO A 136 3.10 9.29 -30.86
N LYS A 137 4.09 10.17 -31.08
CA LYS A 137 4.44 11.20 -30.09
C LYS A 137 3.27 12.13 -29.74
N GLY A 138 2.31 12.31 -30.65
CA GLY A 138 1.14 13.15 -30.43
C GLY A 138 0.09 12.56 -29.47
N GLU A 139 0.05 11.24 -29.30
CA GLU A 139 -0.91 10.56 -28.44
C GLU A 139 -0.42 10.37 -27.01
N MET A 140 0.90 10.54 -26.79
CA MET A 140 1.51 10.34 -25.48
C MET A 140 1.02 11.35 -24.44
N GLY A 141 0.91 12.64 -24.80
CA GLY A 141 0.48 13.69 -23.91
C GLY A 141 -0.95 13.48 -23.36
N PRO A 142 -1.94 13.30 -24.23
CA PRO A 142 -3.31 12.98 -23.81
C PRO A 142 -3.40 11.68 -23.00
N LEU A 143 -2.64 10.65 -23.35
CA LEU A 143 -2.59 9.39 -22.62
C LEU A 143 -2.07 9.58 -21.19
N ILE A 144 -0.96 10.30 -21.02
CA ILE A 144 -0.38 10.62 -19.71
C ILE A 144 -1.39 11.41 -18.88
N ALA A 145 -1.96 12.48 -19.45
CA ALA A 145 -2.93 13.29 -18.74
C ALA A 145 -4.14 12.48 -18.29
N LYS A 146 -4.73 11.68 -19.18
CA LYS A 146 -5.90 10.85 -18.87
C LYS A 146 -5.62 9.78 -17.82
N SER A 147 -4.40 9.21 -17.83
CA SER A 147 -4.03 8.10 -16.93
C SER A 147 -3.56 8.55 -15.56
N PHE A 148 -2.77 9.64 -15.49
CA PHE A 148 -2.15 10.09 -14.24
C PHE A 148 -2.96 11.19 -13.52
N LEU A 149 -3.65 12.06 -14.26
CA LEU A 149 -4.34 13.21 -13.66
C LEU A 149 -5.37 12.80 -12.61
N PRO A 150 -6.27 11.82 -12.85
CA PRO A 150 -7.27 11.45 -11.86
C PRO A 150 -6.68 10.90 -10.55
N PRO A 151 -5.76 9.89 -10.56
CA PRO A 151 -5.15 9.39 -9.33
C PRO A 151 -4.33 10.45 -8.61
N VAL A 152 -3.50 11.21 -9.33
CA VAL A 152 -2.69 12.27 -8.72
C VAL A 152 -3.55 13.35 -8.12
N PHE A 153 -4.61 13.76 -8.80
CA PHE A 153 -5.57 14.74 -8.28
C PHE A 153 -6.21 14.26 -6.96
N LEU A 154 -6.71 13.03 -6.90
CA LEU A 154 -7.30 12.46 -5.68
C LEU A 154 -6.28 12.38 -4.54
N ILE A 155 -5.08 11.88 -4.83
CA ILE A 155 -4.00 11.78 -3.83
C ILE A 155 -3.65 13.16 -3.29
N THR A 156 -3.48 14.14 -4.17
CA THR A 156 -3.14 15.52 -3.78
C THR A 156 -4.28 16.17 -3.00
N LEU A 157 -5.53 15.95 -3.40
CA LEU A 157 -6.70 16.47 -2.70
C LEU A 157 -6.79 15.91 -1.27
N ILE A 158 -6.67 14.59 -1.11
CA ILE A 158 -6.76 13.93 0.20
C ILE A 158 -5.57 14.31 1.08
N LYS A 159 -4.35 14.09 0.59
CA LYS A 159 -3.13 14.39 1.36
C LYS A 159 -2.95 15.88 1.61
N GLY A 160 -3.19 16.70 0.59
CA GLY A 160 -3.08 18.14 0.72
C GLY A 160 -4.01 18.70 1.77
N SER A 161 -5.25 18.25 1.83
CA SER A 161 -6.21 18.70 2.85
C SER A 161 -5.78 18.34 4.27
N ILE A 162 -5.21 17.15 4.47
CA ILE A 162 -4.71 16.71 5.79
C ILE A 162 -3.43 17.48 6.17
N LEU A 163 -2.45 17.56 5.26
CA LEU A 163 -1.16 18.19 5.54
C LEU A 163 -1.25 19.70 5.74
N LEU A 164 -2.20 20.37 5.07
CA LEU A 164 -2.48 21.79 5.26
C LEU A 164 -3.37 22.07 6.48
N GLY A 165 -3.83 21.03 7.18
CA GLY A 165 -4.69 21.17 8.34
C GLY A 165 -6.13 21.61 8.01
N TRP A 166 -6.55 21.50 6.74
CA TRP A 166 -7.91 21.89 6.31
C TRP A 166 -8.96 20.84 6.65
N ALA A 167 -8.56 19.58 6.75
CA ALA A 167 -9.45 18.48 7.02
C ALA A 167 -8.81 17.46 7.97
N THR A 168 -9.62 16.88 8.83
CA THR A 168 -9.26 15.68 9.57
C THR A 168 -9.12 14.49 8.63
N PRO A 169 -8.45 13.40 9.01
CA PRO A 169 -8.37 12.18 8.18
C PRO A 169 -9.72 11.62 7.75
N SER A 170 -10.74 11.71 8.63
CA SER A 170 -12.10 11.26 8.33
C SER A 170 -12.78 12.14 7.27
N GLU A 171 -12.66 13.46 7.41
CA GLU A 171 -13.19 14.41 6.43
C GLU A 171 -12.48 14.29 5.08
N ALA A 172 -11.15 14.14 5.09
CA ALA A 172 -10.38 13.92 3.87
C ALA A 172 -10.76 12.60 3.17
N GLY A 173 -11.08 11.56 3.95
CA GLY A 173 -11.64 10.30 3.43
C GLY A 173 -12.99 10.51 2.74
N ALA A 174 -13.88 11.31 3.34
CA ALA A 174 -15.18 11.66 2.73
C ALA A 174 -15.01 12.44 1.42
N VAL A 175 -14.09 13.42 1.40
CA VAL A 175 -13.74 14.19 0.19
C VAL A 175 -13.18 13.26 -0.89
N GLY A 176 -12.32 12.30 -0.52
CA GLY A 176 -11.78 11.30 -1.43
C GLY A 176 -12.86 10.39 -2.03
N ALA A 177 -13.79 9.90 -1.20
CA ALA A 177 -14.91 9.08 -1.63
C ALA A 177 -15.83 9.86 -2.59
N PHE A 178 -16.14 11.11 -2.28
CA PHE A 178 -16.90 12.00 -3.15
C PHE A 178 -16.18 12.24 -4.49
N GLY A 179 -14.88 12.56 -4.45
CA GLY A 179 -14.07 12.75 -5.65
C GLY A 179 -14.00 11.50 -6.53
N ALA A 180 -13.83 10.32 -5.93
CA ALA A 180 -13.82 9.05 -6.65
C ALA A 180 -15.18 8.75 -7.30
N THR A 181 -16.27 9.05 -6.60
CA THR A 181 -17.63 8.91 -7.13
C THR A 181 -17.87 9.82 -8.32
N LEU A 182 -17.46 11.09 -8.23
CA LEU A 182 -17.54 12.04 -9.36
C LEU A 182 -16.74 11.54 -10.57
N LEU A 183 -15.51 11.06 -10.36
CA LEU A 183 -14.69 10.49 -11.43
C LEU A 183 -15.35 9.26 -12.06
N ALA A 184 -16.01 8.41 -11.27
CA ALA A 184 -16.76 7.27 -11.78
C ALA A 184 -17.95 7.69 -12.66
N ILE A 185 -18.67 8.74 -12.26
CA ILE A 185 -19.77 9.32 -13.04
C ILE A 185 -19.23 9.87 -14.37
N PHE A 186 -18.21 10.73 -14.34
CA PHE A 186 -17.62 11.33 -15.54
C PHE A 186 -17.05 10.30 -16.52
N ASN A 187 -16.54 9.19 -16.01
CA ASN A 187 -16.04 8.08 -16.84
C ASN A 187 -17.13 7.07 -17.27
N GLY A 188 -18.40 7.31 -16.91
CA GLY A 188 -19.52 6.42 -17.24
C GLY A 188 -19.39 5.03 -16.63
N ARG A 189 -18.67 4.90 -15.49
CA ARG A 189 -18.41 3.62 -14.82
C ARG A 189 -19.38 3.34 -13.68
N LEU A 190 -20.22 4.29 -13.32
CA LEU A 190 -21.26 4.13 -12.32
C LEU A 190 -22.47 3.43 -12.97
N LYS A 191 -22.40 2.11 -13.07
CA LYS A 191 -23.50 1.28 -13.58
C LYS A 191 -24.43 0.90 -12.44
N ASP A 192 -25.66 0.48 -12.80
CA ASP A 192 -26.62 -0.04 -11.83
C ASP A 192 -25.98 -1.17 -10.99
N GLY A 193 -26.03 -1.00 -9.65
CA GLY A 193 -25.45 -1.94 -8.69
C GLY A 193 -24.02 -1.65 -8.26
N THR A 194 -23.20 -0.93 -9.02
CA THR A 194 -21.78 -0.67 -8.65
C THR A 194 -21.67 0.05 -7.30
N LEU A 195 -22.51 1.04 -7.03
CA LEU A 195 -22.49 1.76 -5.76
C LEU A 195 -22.84 0.84 -4.58
N VAL A 196 -23.85 -0.02 -4.76
CA VAL A 196 -24.28 -1.00 -3.76
C VAL A 196 -23.15 -2.01 -3.48
N GLU A 197 -22.48 -2.49 -4.52
CA GLU A 197 -21.33 -3.39 -4.40
C GLU A 197 -20.18 -2.73 -3.63
N VAL A 198 -19.84 -1.49 -3.95
CA VAL A 198 -18.80 -0.71 -3.24
C VAL A 198 -19.18 -0.52 -1.78
N CYS A 199 -20.42 -0.11 -1.49
CA CYS A 199 -20.90 0.05 -0.10
C CYS A 199 -20.86 -1.27 0.67
N ASN A 200 -21.31 -2.37 0.08
CA ASN A 200 -21.30 -3.69 0.73
C ASN A 200 -19.87 -4.18 1.01
N THR A 201 -18.96 -3.99 0.05
CA THR A 201 -17.55 -4.39 0.23
C THR A 201 -16.87 -3.52 1.30
N SER A 202 -17.11 -2.22 1.29
CA SER A 202 -16.62 -1.30 2.31
C SER A 202 -17.17 -1.64 3.69
N ALA A 203 -18.48 -1.92 3.80
CA ALA A 203 -19.09 -2.31 5.06
C ALA A 203 -18.50 -3.61 5.62
N LYS A 204 -18.26 -4.62 4.79
CA LYS A 204 -17.59 -5.87 5.20
C LYS A 204 -16.19 -5.61 5.73
N THR A 205 -15.38 -4.80 5.02
CA THR A 205 -14.02 -4.48 5.43
C THR A 205 -14.01 -3.71 6.76
N VAL A 206 -14.85 -2.69 6.90
CA VAL A 206 -14.97 -1.92 8.14
C VAL A 206 -15.43 -2.79 9.29
N SER A 207 -16.43 -3.66 9.08
CA SER A 207 -16.92 -4.59 10.10
C SER A 207 -15.83 -5.57 10.56
N MET A 208 -15.01 -6.06 9.64
CA MET A 208 -13.88 -6.93 9.97
C MET A 208 -12.86 -6.20 10.87
N ILE A 209 -12.50 -4.96 10.50
CA ILE A 209 -11.57 -4.15 11.29
C ILE A 209 -12.10 -3.93 12.71
N PHE A 210 -13.37 -3.51 12.86
CA PHE A 210 -13.97 -3.32 14.18
C PHE A 210 -14.02 -4.61 14.99
N PHE A 211 -14.34 -5.75 14.36
CA PHE A 211 -14.35 -7.04 15.04
C PHE A 211 -12.96 -7.40 15.60
N ILE A 212 -11.90 -7.19 14.82
CA ILE A 212 -10.51 -7.42 15.26
C ILE A 212 -10.14 -6.49 16.41
N VAL A 213 -10.45 -5.19 16.31
CA VAL A 213 -10.18 -4.22 17.38
C VAL A 213 -10.88 -4.59 18.68
N ILE A 214 -12.16 -4.95 18.63
CA ILE A 214 -12.92 -5.37 19.83
C ILE A 214 -12.31 -6.65 20.42
N SER A 215 -11.97 -7.63 19.59
CA SER A 215 -11.37 -8.89 20.03
C SER A 215 -10.00 -8.66 20.69
N ALA A 216 -9.16 -7.81 20.09
CA ALA A 216 -7.86 -7.44 20.65
C ALA A 216 -8.00 -6.67 21.97
N THR A 217 -8.97 -5.76 22.07
CA THR A 217 -9.25 -5.04 23.33
C THR A 217 -9.69 -5.99 24.44
N CYS A 218 -10.55 -6.97 24.13
CA CYS A 218 -10.93 -8.00 25.08
C CYS A 218 -9.73 -8.84 25.53
N PHE A 219 -8.86 -9.24 24.60
CA PHE A 219 -7.64 -9.96 24.90
C PHE A 219 -6.71 -9.15 25.80
N ALA A 220 -6.42 -7.89 25.43
CA ALA A 220 -5.57 -7.00 26.19
C ALA A 220 -6.09 -6.77 27.62
N TYR A 221 -7.42 -6.62 27.79
CA TYR A 221 -8.04 -6.50 29.10
C TYR A 221 -7.80 -7.72 29.98
N VAL A 222 -8.01 -8.93 29.45
CA VAL A 222 -7.77 -10.18 30.20
C VAL A 222 -6.30 -10.34 30.51
N TYR A 223 -5.42 -10.08 29.55
CA TYR A 223 -3.98 -10.16 29.68
C TYR A 223 -3.45 -9.25 30.83
N ARG A 224 -3.87 -7.99 30.85
CA ARG A 224 -3.52 -7.02 31.92
C ARG A 224 -4.09 -7.43 33.26
N SER A 225 -5.33 -7.91 33.29
CA SER A 225 -5.97 -8.35 34.54
C SER A 225 -5.27 -9.55 35.18
N LEU A 226 -4.58 -10.36 34.38
CA LEU A 226 -3.77 -11.50 34.85
C LEU A 226 -2.33 -11.12 35.19
N GLY A 227 -1.96 -9.83 35.14
CA GLY A 227 -0.58 -9.36 35.43
C GLY A 227 0.38 -9.63 34.28
N GLY A 228 -0.09 -9.73 33.03
CA GLY A 228 0.74 -9.98 31.86
C GLY A 228 1.80 -8.90 31.64
N ASP A 229 1.45 -7.64 31.90
CA ASP A 229 2.37 -6.51 31.78
C ASP A 229 3.56 -6.68 32.74
N ASP A 230 3.31 -7.06 34.01
CA ASP A 230 4.35 -7.27 35.03
C ASP A 230 5.30 -8.43 34.64
N VAL A 231 4.75 -9.49 34.02
CA VAL A 231 5.57 -10.63 33.53
C VAL A 231 6.49 -10.20 32.39
N VAL A 232 5.99 -9.41 31.46
CA VAL A 232 6.80 -8.89 30.33
C VAL A 232 7.86 -7.94 30.82
N GLU A 233 7.53 -7.00 31.70
CA GLU A 233 8.48 -6.06 32.30
C GLU A 233 9.60 -6.79 33.04
N HIS A 234 9.27 -7.73 33.91
CA HIS A 234 10.24 -8.52 34.64
C HIS A 234 11.16 -9.35 33.72
N LEU A 235 10.60 -9.96 32.69
CA LEU A 235 11.39 -10.79 31.78
C LEU A 235 12.29 -9.97 30.86
N ILE A 236 11.80 -8.86 30.33
CA ILE A 236 12.48 -8.11 29.28
C ILE A 236 13.36 -7.02 29.87
N VAL A 237 12.87 -6.27 30.85
CA VAL A 237 13.61 -5.13 31.43
C VAL A 237 14.54 -5.59 32.54
N GLU A 238 14.05 -6.35 33.52
CA GLU A 238 14.86 -6.73 34.67
C GLU A 238 15.79 -7.89 34.38
N LYS A 239 15.29 -8.96 33.75
CA LYS A 239 16.06 -10.19 33.57
C LYS A 239 16.97 -10.17 32.34
N ALA A 240 16.54 -9.59 31.22
CA ALA A 240 17.36 -9.44 30.03
C ALA A 240 18.33 -8.26 30.10
N GLY A 241 18.09 -7.26 30.96
CA GLY A 241 18.99 -6.12 31.16
C GLY A 241 19.24 -5.30 29.89
N LEU A 242 18.25 -5.26 28.99
CA LEU A 242 18.38 -4.62 27.69
C LEU A 242 18.33 -3.10 27.84
N ASP A 243 19.26 -2.42 27.20
CA ASP A 243 19.19 -0.98 26.98
C ASP A 243 18.10 -0.62 25.95
N ALA A 244 17.87 0.67 25.74
CA ALA A 244 16.85 1.15 24.81
C ALA A 244 17.03 0.61 23.37
N TRP A 245 18.29 0.44 22.92
CA TRP A 245 18.58 -0.11 21.59
C TRP A 245 18.32 -1.62 21.53
N GLY A 246 18.70 -2.36 22.60
CA GLY A 246 18.42 -3.80 22.71
C GLY A 246 16.93 -4.08 22.72
N MET A 247 16.14 -3.26 23.44
CA MET A 247 14.68 -3.34 23.44
C MET A 247 14.09 -3.09 22.06
N LEU A 248 14.54 -2.05 21.36
CA LEU A 248 14.10 -1.75 20.00
C LEU A 248 14.37 -2.93 19.05
N ILE A 249 15.58 -3.47 19.10
CA ILE A 249 15.96 -4.62 18.25
C ILE A 249 15.10 -5.84 18.57
N LEU A 250 14.83 -6.12 19.85
CA LEU A 250 13.98 -7.22 20.27
C LEU A 250 12.55 -7.06 19.74
N ILE A 251 11.94 -5.89 19.92
CA ILE A 251 10.59 -5.60 19.40
C ILE A 251 10.56 -5.77 17.87
N MET A 252 11.53 -5.20 17.16
CA MET A 252 11.62 -5.35 15.71
C MET A 252 11.77 -6.80 15.27
N ALA A 253 12.53 -7.62 16.00
CA ALA A 253 12.66 -9.05 15.74
C ALA A 253 11.33 -9.79 15.97
N ILE A 254 10.60 -9.47 17.05
CA ILE A 254 9.28 -10.05 17.35
C ILE A 254 8.30 -9.69 16.23
N VAL A 255 8.19 -8.42 15.88
CA VAL A 255 7.32 -7.95 14.79
C VAL A 255 7.66 -8.63 13.46
N PHE A 256 8.95 -8.77 13.15
CA PHE A 256 9.40 -9.46 11.95
C PHE A 256 8.93 -10.92 11.92
N PHE A 257 9.08 -11.65 13.05
CA PHE A 257 8.62 -13.03 13.15
C PHE A 257 7.11 -13.16 13.08
N LEU A 258 6.38 -12.30 13.78
CA LEU A 258 4.91 -12.29 13.75
C LEU A 258 4.37 -12.01 12.34
N GLY A 259 5.06 -11.21 11.55
CA GLY A 259 4.70 -10.87 10.18
C GLY A 259 4.64 -12.06 9.20
N PHE A 260 5.18 -13.24 9.57
CA PHE A 260 4.98 -14.46 8.79
C PHE A 260 3.65 -15.16 9.04
N PHE A 261 2.96 -14.83 10.14
CA PHE A 261 1.78 -15.56 10.61
C PHE A 261 0.54 -14.69 10.76
N LEU A 262 0.73 -13.42 11.09
CA LEU A 262 -0.32 -12.47 11.42
C LEU A 262 -0.37 -11.32 10.41
N ASP A 263 -1.55 -10.74 10.24
CA ASP A 263 -1.69 -9.50 9.48
C ASP A 263 -1.20 -8.29 10.30
N TRP A 264 -0.95 -7.17 9.62
CA TRP A 264 -0.43 -5.95 10.22
C TRP A 264 -1.33 -5.42 11.36
N LEU A 265 -2.64 -5.61 11.25
CA LEU A 265 -3.60 -5.11 12.23
C LEU A 265 -3.45 -5.84 13.57
N GLU A 266 -3.38 -7.17 13.54
CA GLU A 266 -3.20 -7.99 14.74
C GLU A 266 -1.84 -7.71 15.39
N ILE A 267 -0.77 -7.60 14.59
CA ILE A 267 0.57 -7.29 15.11
C ILE A 267 0.56 -5.93 15.81
N THR A 268 -0.04 -4.91 15.19
CA THR A 268 -0.11 -3.57 15.76
C THR A 268 -0.86 -3.57 17.10
N LEU A 269 -1.97 -4.29 17.19
CA LEU A 269 -2.78 -4.35 18.41
C LEU A 269 -2.20 -5.24 19.52
N ILE A 270 -1.30 -6.17 19.18
CA ILE A 270 -0.66 -7.05 20.16
C ILE A 270 0.65 -6.45 20.70
N VAL A 271 1.40 -5.74 19.84
CA VAL A 271 2.76 -5.27 20.18
C VAL A 271 2.75 -3.83 20.72
N LEU A 272 1.83 -2.97 20.25
CA LEU A 272 1.64 -1.59 20.72
C LEU A 272 0.54 -1.48 21.77
#